data_0f18d794c608147a98e7f5e977f9fd11
#
_entry.id   0f18d794c608147a98e7f5e977f9fd11
#
_cell.length_a   1.000
_cell.length_b   1.000
_cell.length_c   1.000
_cell.angle_alpha   90.00
_cell.angle_beta   90.00
_cell.angle_gamma   90.00
#
_symmetry.space_group_name_H-M   'P 1'
#
loop_
_entity.id
_entity.type
_entity.pdbx_description
1 polymer ?
#
loop_
_entity_poly.entity_id
_entity_poly.type
_entity_poly.pdbx_seq_one_letter_code
_entity_poly.pdbx_strand_id
1 'polypeptide(L)'
;MTKKKTPEYLKSHIKEYGNIIKTGTEVLKEKSDYKVISISPAIDIALGGGVREGCWVTLTGDPKSGKTTTAMQIAANCQKEGRPIIYLDAEGRLKDMNFQVDGFDPEKIEIIGPEDKPLPAEDMLDIAYKLMSHPDYQGAVLIIDSISSLIPAKELDGDFTPGRAGLPKILSIFTKKIGQLLPRQRGLVIAITHYIANTGGFGKAKLSDGGNKIQYQADTRMEI
;
A
#
# COMPACT_ATOMS: atom_id res chain seq x y z
N MET A 1 -27.67 -26.27 -18.06
CA MET A 1 -26.83 -25.13 -18.44
C MET A 1 -25.84 -25.59 -19.49
N THR A 2 -26.05 -25.19 -20.74
CA THR A 2 -25.19 -25.56 -21.87
C THR A 2 -23.85 -24.83 -21.74
N LYS A 3 -22.76 -25.56 -21.55
CA LYS A 3 -21.40 -25.00 -21.60
C LYS A 3 -21.22 -24.35 -22.99
N LYS A 4 -21.10 -23.01 -23.02
CA LYS A 4 -20.71 -22.30 -24.23
C LYS A 4 -19.37 -22.86 -24.70
N LYS A 5 -19.35 -23.51 -25.88
CA LYS A 5 -18.11 -23.98 -26.49
C LYS A 5 -17.22 -22.77 -26.79
N THR A 6 -15.99 -22.82 -26.28
CA THR A 6 -14.97 -21.82 -26.59
C THR A 6 -14.78 -21.74 -28.12
N PRO A 7 -14.85 -20.56 -28.73
CA PRO A 7 -14.64 -20.41 -30.17
C PRO A 7 -13.29 -20.96 -30.62
N GLU A 8 -13.24 -21.58 -31.78
CA GLU A 8 -12.07 -22.34 -32.26
C GLU A 8 -10.81 -21.43 -32.43
N TYR A 9 -11.00 -20.19 -32.81
CA TYR A 9 -9.91 -19.23 -32.93
C TYR A 9 -9.27 -18.86 -31.57
N LEU A 10 -10.01 -19.00 -30.45
CA LEU A 10 -9.47 -18.79 -29.13
C LEU A 10 -8.69 -20.00 -28.59
N LYS A 11 -8.90 -21.18 -29.13
CA LYS A 11 -8.22 -22.40 -28.66
C LYS A 11 -6.71 -22.38 -28.90
N SER A 12 -6.26 -21.81 -30.02
CA SER A 12 -4.83 -21.62 -30.30
C SER A 12 -4.20 -20.62 -29.35
N HIS A 13 -4.88 -19.51 -29.08
CA HIS A 13 -4.43 -18.48 -28.12
C HIS A 13 -4.49 -18.98 -26.67
N ILE A 14 -5.46 -19.84 -26.32
CA ILE A 14 -5.54 -20.44 -24.99
C ILE A 14 -4.35 -21.37 -24.70
N LYS A 15 -3.78 -22.04 -25.72
CA LYS A 15 -2.55 -22.83 -25.55
C LYS A 15 -1.34 -21.97 -25.22
N GLU A 16 -1.25 -20.80 -25.84
CA GLU A 16 -0.15 -19.85 -25.62
C GLU A 16 -0.35 -19.01 -24.36
N TYR A 17 -1.58 -18.59 -24.05
CA TYR A 17 -1.95 -17.70 -22.94
C TYR A 17 -2.83 -18.36 -21.88
N GLY A 18 -2.89 -19.68 -21.82
CA GLY A 18 -3.84 -20.44 -21.01
C GLY A 18 -3.81 -20.13 -19.51
N ASN A 19 -2.65 -19.68 -18.99
CA ASN A 19 -2.50 -19.23 -17.61
C ASN A 19 -2.95 -17.78 -17.38
N ILE A 20 -3.18 -17.03 -18.45
CA ILE A 20 -3.55 -15.60 -18.40
C ILE A 20 -5.05 -15.43 -18.63
N ILE A 21 -5.66 -16.29 -19.45
CA ILE A 21 -7.08 -16.25 -19.80
C ILE A 21 -7.87 -17.12 -18.83
N LYS A 22 -8.64 -16.48 -17.95
CA LYS A 22 -9.49 -17.16 -16.96
C LYS A 22 -10.95 -16.80 -17.17
N THR A 23 -11.85 -17.71 -16.83
CA THR A 23 -13.28 -17.42 -16.76
C THR A 23 -13.59 -16.59 -15.50
N GLY A 24 -14.70 -15.82 -15.51
CA GLY A 24 -15.12 -15.09 -14.33
C GLY A 24 -15.34 -15.98 -13.10
N THR A 25 -15.82 -17.21 -13.31
CA THR A 25 -16.00 -18.20 -12.24
C THR A 25 -14.66 -18.65 -11.63
N GLU A 26 -13.63 -18.86 -12.45
CA GLU A 26 -12.28 -19.18 -11.96
C GLU A 26 -11.69 -18.04 -11.15
N VAL A 27 -11.82 -16.80 -11.64
CA VAL A 27 -11.37 -15.60 -10.92
C VAL A 27 -12.10 -15.43 -9.58
N LEU A 28 -13.43 -15.63 -9.55
CA LEU A 28 -14.20 -15.57 -8.32
C LEU A 28 -13.78 -16.64 -7.32
N LYS A 29 -13.54 -17.87 -7.79
CA LYS A 29 -13.07 -18.97 -6.94
C LYS A 29 -11.69 -18.68 -6.34
N GLU A 30 -10.75 -18.19 -7.14
CA GLU A 30 -9.41 -17.79 -6.64
C GLU A 30 -9.48 -16.66 -5.60
N LYS A 31 -10.45 -15.74 -5.74
CA LYS A 31 -10.63 -14.62 -4.82
C LYS A 31 -11.48 -14.98 -3.59
N SER A 32 -12.20 -16.10 -3.60
CA SER A 32 -13.02 -16.53 -2.44
C SER A 32 -12.17 -16.86 -1.22
N ASP A 33 -10.91 -17.26 -1.41
CA ASP A 33 -9.97 -17.64 -0.35
C ASP A 33 -9.20 -16.45 0.25
N TYR A 34 -9.46 -15.22 -0.22
CA TYR A 34 -8.79 -14.05 0.30
C TYR A 34 -9.25 -13.79 1.74
N LYS A 35 -8.25 -13.62 2.63
CA LYS A 35 -8.51 -13.31 4.03
C LYS A 35 -8.94 -11.86 4.22
N VAL A 36 -9.72 -11.64 5.26
CA VAL A 36 -10.06 -10.31 5.76
C VAL A 36 -9.24 -10.07 7.03
N ILE A 37 -8.52 -8.97 7.06
CA ILE A 37 -7.62 -8.58 8.14
C ILE A 37 -8.40 -7.64 9.06
N SER A 38 -8.54 -8.04 10.31
CA SER A 38 -9.16 -7.22 11.36
C SER A 38 -8.25 -6.04 11.71
N ILE A 39 -8.85 -4.89 11.96
CA ILE A 39 -8.16 -3.67 12.43
C ILE A 39 -8.50 -3.43 13.88
N SER A 40 -9.75 -3.14 14.14
CA SER A 40 -10.34 -2.98 15.46
C SER A 40 -11.84 -3.21 15.38
N PRO A 41 -12.53 -3.57 16.48
CA PRO A 41 -13.96 -3.89 16.43
C PRO A 41 -14.81 -2.79 15.79
N ALA A 42 -14.52 -1.52 16.07
CA ALA A 42 -15.29 -0.40 15.52
C ALA A 42 -15.08 -0.22 14.01
N ILE A 43 -13.83 -0.32 13.55
CA ILE A 43 -13.48 -0.19 12.12
C ILE A 43 -13.98 -1.42 11.36
N ASP A 44 -13.86 -2.60 11.91
CA ASP A 44 -14.30 -3.84 11.28
C ASP A 44 -15.81 -3.85 11.04
N ILE A 45 -16.60 -3.36 12.01
CA ILE A 45 -18.04 -3.18 11.82
C ILE A 45 -18.34 -2.22 10.66
N ALA A 46 -17.62 -1.09 10.58
CA ALA A 46 -17.80 -0.10 9.53
C ALA A 46 -17.39 -0.63 8.14
N LEU A 47 -16.39 -1.51 8.08
CA LEU A 47 -15.88 -2.10 6.84
C LEU A 47 -16.51 -3.46 6.48
N GLY A 48 -17.42 -3.98 7.32
CA GLY A 48 -18.03 -5.29 7.09
C GLY A 48 -17.07 -6.46 7.37
N GLY A 49 -16.13 -6.28 8.31
CA GLY A 49 -15.21 -7.33 8.80
C GLY A 49 -13.74 -6.95 8.84
N GLY A 50 -13.35 -5.84 8.20
CA GLY A 50 -11.96 -5.40 8.13
C GLY A 50 -11.49 -5.13 6.70
N VAL A 51 -10.18 -5.12 6.47
CA VAL A 51 -9.59 -4.91 5.13
C VAL A 51 -9.22 -6.23 4.49
N ARG A 52 -9.43 -6.32 3.19
CA ARG A 52 -9.14 -7.53 2.44
C ARG A 52 -7.66 -7.56 2.03
N GLU A 53 -7.04 -8.74 2.04
CA GLU A 53 -5.72 -8.92 1.45
C GLU A 53 -5.74 -8.68 -0.06
N GLY A 54 -4.59 -8.35 -0.63
CA GLY A 54 -4.47 -7.97 -2.03
C GLY A 54 -4.89 -6.52 -2.32
N CYS A 55 -5.09 -5.69 -1.29
CA CYS A 55 -5.65 -4.35 -1.37
C CYS A 55 -4.67 -3.25 -0.96
N TRP A 56 -5.03 -2.03 -1.32
CA TRP A 56 -4.37 -0.80 -0.89
C TRP A 56 -5.28 -0.02 0.06
N VAL A 57 -4.77 0.28 1.25
CA VAL A 57 -5.43 1.10 2.27
C VAL A 57 -4.73 2.46 2.35
N THR A 58 -5.48 3.54 2.41
CA THR A 58 -4.95 4.87 2.67
C THR A 58 -5.51 5.40 3.98
N LEU A 59 -4.61 5.82 4.88
CA LEU A 59 -4.92 6.51 6.13
C LEU A 59 -4.62 7.99 5.96
N THR A 60 -5.64 8.81 6.08
CA THR A 60 -5.52 10.28 5.94
C THR A 60 -6.02 10.95 7.21
N GLY A 61 -5.37 12.01 7.64
CA GLY A 61 -5.81 12.75 8.83
C GLY A 61 -4.84 13.85 9.22
N ASP A 62 -5.24 14.64 10.21
CA ASP A 62 -4.41 15.69 10.77
C ASP A 62 -3.17 15.11 11.49
N PRO A 63 -2.12 15.90 11.70
CA PRO A 63 -0.98 15.47 12.50
C PRO A 63 -1.42 14.98 13.90
N LYS A 64 -0.82 13.88 14.36
CA LYS A 64 -1.12 13.25 15.68
C LYS A 64 -2.53 12.70 15.84
N SER A 65 -3.26 12.45 14.75
CA SER A 65 -4.61 11.85 14.80
C SER A 65 -4.62 10.33 15.05
N GLY A 66 -3.46 9.67 15.06
CA GLY A 66 -3.35 8.23 15.31
C GLY A 66 -3.12 7.37 14.06
N LYS A 67 -2.80 7.97 12.90
CA LYS A 67 -2.57 7.22 11.64
C LYS A 67 -1.50 6.13 11.77
N THR A 68 -0.32 6.49 12.27
CA THR A 68 0.79 5.55 12.52
C THR A 68 0.38 4.47 13.51
N THR A 69 -0.29 4.84 14.60
CA THR A 69 -0.79 3.87 15.59
C THR A 69 -1.78 2.89 14.97
N THR A 70 -2.68 3.37 14.12
CA THR A 70 -3.63 2.51 13.38
C THR A 70 -2.90 1.57 12.42
N ALA A 71 -1.90 2.08 11.69
CA ALA A 71 -1.09 1.25 10.79
C ALA A 71 -0.33 0.15 11.56
N MET A 72 0.26 0.50 12.71
CA MET A 72 0.95 -0.46 13.58
C MET A 72 -0.01 -1.48 14.20
N GLN A 73 -1.25 -1.09 14.53
CA GLN A 73 -2.26 -2.05 15.00
C GLN A 73 -2.64 -3.06 13.91
N ILE A 74 -2.77 -2.61 12.66
CA ILE A 74 -3.00 -3.52 11.53
C ILE A 74 -1.80 -4.46 11.38
N ALA A 75 -0.57 -3.93 11.47
CA ALA A 75 0.66 -4.73 11.42
C ALA A 75 0.70 -5.78 12.52
N ALA A 76 0.38 -5.43 13.77
CA ALA A 76 0.33 -6.37 14.89
C ALA A 76 -0.67 -7.51 14.63
N ASN A 77 -1.85 -7.19 14.09
CA ASN A 77 -2.84 -8.22 13.73
C ASN A 77 -2.34 -9.12 12.58
N CYS A 78 -1.61 -8.54 11.61
CA CYS A 78 -1.00 -9.30 10.54
C CYS A 78 0.15 -10.20 11.01
N GLN A 79 0.97 -9.74 11.96
CA GLN A 79 2.02 -10.55 12.57
C GLN A 79 1.46 -11.80 13.29
N LYS A 80 0.31 -11.69 13.94
CA LYS A 80 -0.40 -12.84 14.55
C LYS A 80 -0.77 -13.91 13.51
N GLU A 81 -0.94 -13.52 12.25
CA GLU A 81 -1.18 -14.43 11.13
C GLU A 81 0.11 -14.90 10.44
N GLY A 82 1.29 -14.53 10.96
CA GLY A 82 2.60 -14.86 10.38
C GLY A 82 2.95 -14.08 9.12
N ARG A 83 2.34 -12.92 8.88
CA ARG A 83 2.64 -12.08 7.71
C ARG A 83 3.91 -11.25 7.94
N PRO A 84 4.82 -11.19 6.97
CA PRO A 84 5.96 -10.28 7.02
C PRO A 84 5.50 -8.81 7.03
N ILE A 85 6.18 -7.97 7.81
CA ILE A 85 5.90 -6.55 7.88
C ILE A 85 7.09 -5.78 7.36
N ILE A 86 6.83 -4.87 6.43
CA ILE A 86 7.81 -3.94 5.87
C ILE A 86 7.32 -2.53 6.20
N TYR A 87 8.17 -1.75 6.84
CA TYR A 87 7.87 -0.36 7.20
C TYR A 87 8.82 0.58 6.46
N LEU A 88 8.27 1.44 5.64
CA LEU A 88 9.01 2.47 4.93
C LEU A 88 8.88 3.78 5.72
N ASP A 89 9.93 4.11 6.49
CA ASP A 89 10.02 5.33 7.31
C ASP A 89 10.59 6.49 6.49
N ALA A 90 9.72 7.11 5.68
CA ALA A 90 10.12 8.27 4.87
C ALA A 90 10.30 9.55 5.71
N GLU A 91 9.74 9.60 6.91
CA GLU A 91 9.89 10.74 7.82
C GLU A 91 11.16 10.65 8.69
N GLY A 92 11.74 9.45 8.85
CA GLY A 92 12.83 9.22 9.78
C GLY A 92 12.43 9.49 11.25
N ARG A 93 11.17 9.23 11.59
CA ARG A 93 10.59 9.61 12.89
C ARG A 93 10.02 8.47 13.70
N LEU A 94 10.33 7.24 13.30
CA LEU A 94 9.91 6.07 14.05
C LEU A 94 10.50 6.11 15.46
N LYS A 95 9.66 5.96 16.47
CA LYS A 95 10.04 6.07 17.88
C LYS A 95 9.62 4.80 18.62
N ASP A 96 10.27 4.53 19.76
CA ASP A 96 9.95 3.39 20.62
C ASP A 96 8.46 3.29 20.94
N MET A 97 7.80 4.43 21.17
CA MET A 97 6.36 4.45 21.44
C MET A 97 5.49 3.92 20.28
N ASN A 98 5.99 3.94 19.05
CA ASN A 98 5.25 3.40 17.90
C ASN A 98 5.21 1.87 17.94
N PHE A 99 6.16 1.25 18.60
CA PHE A 99 6.22 -0.20 18.80
C PHE A 99 5.41 -0.68 20.02
N GLN A 100 4.91 0.22 20.87
CA GLN A 100 4.09 -0.08 22.05
C GLN A 100 2.63 -0.36 21.68
N VAL A 101 2.41 -1.13 20.64
CA VAL A 101 1.09 -1.60 20.23
C VAL A 101 0.91 -3.02 20.72
N ASP A 102 -0.25 -3.32 21.30
CA ASP A 102 -0.51 -4.64 21.88
C ASP A 102 -0.38 -5.77 20.84
N GLY A 103 0.48 -6.73 21.17
CA GLY A 103 0.76 -7.88 20.31
C GLY A 103 1.66 -7.59 19.11
N PHE A 104 2.29 -6.42 19.04
CA PHE A 104 3.30 -6.12 18.04
C PHE A 104 4.68 -6.63 18.49
N ASP A 105 5.41 -7.27 17.56
CA ASP A 105 6.75 -7.79 17.77
C ASP A 105 7.75 -6.97 16.92
N PRO A 106 8.56 -6.08 17.52
CA PRO A 106 9.50 -5.25 16.79
C PRO A 106 10.66 -6.02 16.14
N GLU A 107 10.92 -7.27 16.53
CA GLU A 107 11.95 -8.09 15.89
C GLU A 107 11.48 -8.70 14.56
N LYS A 108 10.18 -8.62 14.27
CA LYS A 108 9.54 -9.15 13.06
C LYS A 108 9.07 -8.07 12.10
N ILE A 109 9.79 -6.97 12.03
CA ILE A 109 9.53 -5.90 11.09
C ILE A 109 10.82 -5.51 10.37
N GLU A 110 10.73 -5.30 9.07
CA GLU A 110 11.81 -4.78 8.26
C GLU A 110 11.60 -3.29 8.03
N ILE A 111 12.58 -2.48 8.39
CA ILE A 111 12.49 -1.03 8.29
C ILE A 111 13.35 -0.56 7.12
N ILE A 112 12.72 0.15 6.19
CA ILE A 112 13.39 0.88 5.10
C ILE A 112 13.38 2.35 5.51
N GLY A 113 14.52 2.90 5.83
CA GLY A 113 14.64 4.29 6.27
C GLY A 113 16.03 4.85 6.00
N PRO A 114 16.22 6.15 6.14
CA PRO A 114 17.53 6.77 6.04
C PRO A 114 18.42 6.33 7.21
N GLU A 115 19.64 5.91 6.91
CA GLU A 115 20.70 5.72 7.92
C GLU A 115 21.51 7.01 8.06
N ASP A 116 22.68 7.08 7.41
CA ASP A 116 23.57 8.24 7.47
C ASP A 116 23.21 9.33 6.44
N LYS A 117 22.47 8.97 5.39
CA LYS A 117 22.10 9.87 4.30
C LYS A 117 20.62 9.68 3.94
N PRO A 118 19.94 10.76 3.53
CA PRO A 118 18.59 10.66 3.01
C PRO A 118 18.54 9.70 1.81
N LEU A 119 17.55 8.82 1.79
CA LEU A 119 17.29 7.93 0.65
C LEU A 119 16.26 8.59 -0.29
N PRO A 120 16.53 8.59 -1.62
CA PRO A 120 15.56 9.04 -2.59
C PRO A 120 14.28 8.19 -2.58
N ALA A 121 13.16 8.83 -2.91
CA ALA A 121 11.87 8.15 -3.05
C ALA A 121 11.93 6.94 -4.02
N GLU A 122 12.68 7.09 -5.11
CA GLU A 122 12.89 6.03 -6.11
C GLU A 122 13.51 4.79 -5.48
N ASP A 123 14.55 4.95 -4.68
CA ASP A 123 15.28 3.85 -4.06
C ASP A 123 14.44 3.18 -2.97
N MET A 124 13.81 3.98 -2.09
CA MET A 124 12.95 3.46 -1.04
C MET A 124 11.80 2.62 -1.60
N LEU A 125 11.13 3.13 -2.64
CA LEU A 125 10.00 2.44 -3.27
C LEU A 125 10.45 1.22 -4.10
N ASP A 126 11.65 1.25 -4.69
CA ASP A 126 12.20 0.10 -5.42
C ASP A 126 12.59 -1.03 -4.48
N ILE A 127 13.22 -0.72 -3.33
CA ILE A 127 13.51 -1.70 -2.26
C ILE A 127 12.20 -2.33 -1.77
N ALA A 128 11.21 -1.51 -1.42
CA ALA A 128 9.91 -1.99 -0.96
C ALA A 128 9.24 -2.90 -2.00
N TYR A 129 9.27 -2.52 -3.29
CA TYR A 129 8.72 -3.34 -4.37
C TYR A 129 9.44 -4.66 -4.53
N LYS A 130 10.79 -4.67 -4.44
CA LYS A 130 11.60 -5.89 -4.52
C LYS A 130 11.30 -6.86 -3.39
N LEU A 131 11.22 -6.37 -2.16
CA LEU A 131 10.83 -7.20 -1.00
C LEU A 131 9.42 -7.77 -1.21
N MET A 132 8.43 -6.92 -1.50
CA MET A 132 7.05 -7.36 -1.75
C MET A 132 6.91 -8.35 -2.91
N SER A 133 7.87 -8.37 -3.84
CA SER A 133 7.90 -9.30 -4.98
C SER A 133 8.56 -10.63 -4.66
N HIS A 134 9.32 -10.71 -3.57
CA HIS A 134 10.07 -11.91 -3.22
C HIS A 134 9.12 -13.02 -2.70
N PRO A 135 9.35 -14.29 -3.05
CA PRO A 135 8.47 -15.38 -2.59
C PRO A 135 8.35 -15.51 -1.07
N ASP A 136 9.43 -15.23 -0.32
CA ASP A 136 9.43 -15.28 1.14
C ASP A 136 8.57 -14.20 1.80
N TYR A 137 8.18 -13.16 1.04
CA TYR A 137 7.31 -12.08 1.47
C TYR A 137 5.85 -12.24 0.97
N GLN A 138 5.44 -13.45 0.67
CA GLN A 138 4.05 -13.69 0.33
C GLN A 138 3.13 -13.28 1.48
N GLY A 139 2.11 -12.49 1.18
CA GLY A 139 1.19 -11.95 2.19
C GLY A 139 1.74 -10.76 2.97
N ALA A 140 2.91 -10.23 2.61
CA ALA A 140 3.53 -9.13 3.32
C ALA A 140 2.65 -7.87 3.37
N VAL A 141 2.84 -7.11 4.44
CA VAL A 141 2.21 -5.80 4.64
C VAL A 141 3.27 -4.73 4.53
N LEU A 142 3.09 -3.81 3.59
CA LEU A 142 3.93 -2.63 3.41
C LEU A 142 3.24 -1.42 4.02
N ILE A 143 3.85 -0.83 5.03
CA ILE A 143 3.46 0.47 5.59
C ILE A 143 4.36 1.54 4.98
N ILE A 144 3.78 2.63 4.47
CA ILE A 144 4.51 3.79 3.96
C ILE A 144 4.16 4.99 4.84
N ASP A 145 5.07 5.41 5.69
CA ASP A 145 4.88 6.53 6.63
C ASP A 145 5.95 7.62 6.40
N SER A 146 5.61 8.64 5.66
CA SER A 146 4.38 8.90 4.91
C SER A 146 4.67 9.13 3.42
N ILE A 147 3.65 8.98 2.59
CA ILE A 147 3.74 9.33 1.14
C ILE A 147 4.17 10.78 0.97
N SER A 148 3.70 11.66 1.86
CA SER A 148 3.97 13.11 1.82
C SER A 148 5.44 13.46 2.06
N SER A 149 6.20 12.57 2.70
CA SER A 149 7.60 12.81 3.10
C SER A 149 8.61 12.21 2.14
N LEU A 150 8.16 11.53 1.11
CA LEU A 150 9.03 10.97 0.07
C LEU A 150 9.63 12.10 -0.78
N ILE A 151 10.95 12.11 -0.90
CA ILE A 151 11.70 13.14 -1.64
C ILE A 151 12.36 12.50 -2.87
N PRO A 152 12.06 12.96 -4.10
CA PRO A 152 12.74 12.49 -5.30
C PRO A 152 14.26 12.76 -5.30
N ALA A 153 15.06 11.91 -5.93
CA ALA A 153 16.51 12.06 -6.01
C ALA A 153 16.92 13.46 -6.51
N LYS A 154 16.24 14.00 -7.51
CA LYS A 154 16.52 15.33 -8.06
C LYS A 154 16.30 16.48 -7.08
N GLU A 155 15.43 16.26 -6.08
CA GLU A 155 15.15 17.26 -5.04
C GLU A 155 16.11 17.10 -3.85
N LEU A 156 16.67 15.90 -3.63
CA LEU A 156 17.72 15.69 -2.62
C LEU A 156 19.06 16.30 -3.01
N ASP A 157 19.44 16.23 -4.30
CA ASP A 157 20.71 16.72 -4.81
C ASP A 157 20.68 18.19 -5.23
N GLY A 158 19.50 18.81 -5.26
CA GLY A 158 19.28 20.17 -5.76
C GLY A 158 19.32 21.24 -4.69
N ASP A 159 19.48 22.50 -5.13
CA ASP A 159 19.24 23.67 -4.29
C ASP A 159 17.77 23.74 -3.87
N PHE A 160 17.48 24.45 -2.76
CA PHE A 160 16.10 24.69 -2.26
C PHE A 160 15.23 25.53 -3.21
N THR A 161 15.39 25.34 -4.51
CA THR A 161 14.55 25.92 -5.55
C THR A 161 13.36 25.02 -5.84
N PRO A 162 12.12 25.54 -5.87
CA PRO A 162 10.95 24.71 -6.18
C PRO A 162 11.13 24.05 -7.55
N GLY A 163 11.41 22.73 -7.55
CA GLY A 163 11.51 21.92 -8.74
C GLY A 163 10.12 21.53 -9.27
N ARG A 164 10.05 21.08 -10.51
CA ARG A 164 8.82 20.42 -10.99
C ARG A 164 8.67 19.08 -10.27
N ALA A 165 7.58 18.94 -9.55
CA ALA A 165 7.23 17.78 -8.75
C ALA A 165 7.48 16.43 -9.49
N GLY A 166 8.61 15.79 -9.20
CA GLY A 166 8.97 14.46 -9.70
C GLY A 166 8.15 13.36 -9.02
N LEU A 167 7.82 13.57 -7.75
CA LEU A 167 7.14 12.59 -6.90
C LEU A 167 5.83 12.03 -7.47
N PRO A 168 4.89 12.80 -8.05
CA PRO A 168 3.67 12.25 -8.63
C PRO A 168 3.90 11.24 -9.75
N LYS A 169 4.98 11.40 -10.54
CA LYS A 169 5.35 10.46 -11.60
C LYS A 169 5.89 9.16 -11.01
N ILE A 170 6.76 9.25 -10.02
CA ILE A 170 7.34 8.10 -9.29
C ILE A 170 6.22 7.30 -8.64
N LEU A 171 5.34 7.96 -7.89
CA LEU A 171 4.18 7.32 -7.26
C LEU A 171 3.24 6.68 -8.29
N SER A 172 3.04 7.31 -9.45
CA SER A 172 2.23 6.72 -10.52
C SER A 172 2.83 5.43 -11.08
N ILE A 173 4.15 5.31 -11.17
CA ILE A 173 4.83 4.09 -11.60
C ILE A 173 4.72 3.03 -10.50
N PHE A 174 5.02 3.40 -9.26
CA PHE A 174 4.96 2.51 -8.11
C PHE A 174 3.56 1.92 -7.93
N THR A 175 2.51 2.76 -7.92
CA THR A 175 1.12 2.30 -7.74
C THR A 175 0.68 1.33 -8.84
N LYS A 176 1.10 1.54 -10.09
CA LYS A 176 0.81 0.61 -11.19
C LYS A 176 1.49 -0.75 -11.00
N LYS A 177 2.76 -0.75 -10.59
CA LYS A 177 3.53 -1.98 -10.36
C LYS A 177 2.97 -2.76 -9.17
N ILE A 178 2.83 -2.09 -8.03
CA ILE A 178 2.38 -2.71 -6.79
C ILE A 178 0.92 -3.19 -6.89
N GLY A 179 0.05 -2.43 -7.58
CA GLY A 179 -1.35 -2.80 -7.78
C GLY A 179 -1.54 -4.09 -8.57
N GLN A 180 -0.61 -4.44 -9.46
CA GLN A 180 -0.60 -5.75 -10.13
C GLN A 180 -0.02 -6.86 -9.26
N LEU A 181 0.86 -6.50 -8.33
CA LEU A 181 1.55 -7.42 -7.45
C LEU A 181 0.66 -7.87 -6.28
N LEU A 182 -0.02 -6.92 -5.64
CA LEU A 182 -0.80 -7.14 -4.42
C LEU A 182 -1.77 -8.33 -4.50
N PRO A 183 -2.63 -8.46 -5.53
CA PRO A 183 -3.53 -9.60 -5.62
C PRO A 183 -2.81 -10.94 -5.76
N ARG A 184 -1.65 -10.97 -6.42
CA ARG A 184 -0.88 -12.20 -6.64
C ARG A 184 -0.16 -12.64 -5.38
N GLN A 185 0.43 -11.71 -4.67
CA GLN A 185 1.16 -11.92 -3.42
C GLN A 185 0.24 -11.96 -2.19
N ARG A 186 -1.05 -11.65 -2.34
CA ARG A 186 -2.00 -11.50 -1.22
C ARG A 186 -1.49 -10.52 -0.16
N GLY A 187 -0.69 -9.54 -0.60
CA GLY A 187 -0.11 -8.52 0.26
C GLY A 187 -1.10 -7.41 0.60
N LEU A 188 -0.67 -6.49 1.44
CA LEU A 188 -1.41 -5.29 1.80
C LEU A 188 -0.48 -4.09 1.74
N VAL A 189 -0.94 -2.96 1.21
CA VAL A 189 -0.27 -1.68 1.35
C VAL A 189 -1.09 -0.78 2.26
N ILE A 190 -0.45 -0.16 3.24
CA ILE A 190 -1.01 0.86 4.12
C ILE A 190 -0.22 2.14 3.86
N ALA A 191 -0.82 3.09 3.17
CA ALA A 191 -0.19 4.36 2.84
C ALA A 191 -0.74 5.47 3.75
N ILE A 192 0.14 6.11 4.51
CA ILE A 192 -0.19 7.27 5.34
C ILE A 192 -0.01 8.54 4.53
N THR A 193 -1.03 9.41 4.56
CA THR A 193 -1.01 10.72 3.92
C THR A 193 -1.46 11.79 4.91
N HIS A 194 -1.03 13.03 4.66
CA HIS A 194 -1.43 14.19 5.45
C HIS A 194 -2.44 15.03 4.69
N TYR A 195 -3.14 15.91 5.42
CA TYR A 195 -3.92 16.95 4.80
C TYR A 195 -3.05 18.15 4.46
N ILE A 196 -3.27 18.71 3.29
CA ILE A 196 -2.75 20.00 2.85
C ILE A 196 -3.90 20.99 2.64
N ALA A 197 -3.64 22.28 2.85
CA ALA A 197 -4.62 23.31 2.60
C ALA A 197 -4.94 23.38 1.09
N ASN A 198 -6.22 23.47 0.76
CA ASN A 198 -6.64 23.72 -0.61
C ASN A 198 -6.50 25.22 -0.93
N THR A 199 -5.42 25.60 -1.60
CA THR A 199 -5.17 26.97 -2.01
C THR A 199 -5.92 27.37 -3.29
N GLY A 200 -6.61 26.43 -3.95
CA GLY A 200 -7.33 26.67 -5.21
C GLY A 200 -8.71 27.33 -5.06
N GLY A 201 -9.19 27.56 -3.84
CA GLY A 201 -10.41 28.31 -3.54
C GLY A 201 -11.73 27.59 -3.82
N PHE A 202 -11.73 26.41 -4.46
CA PHE A 202 -12.94 25.64 -4.75
C PHE A 202 -12.86 24.22 -4.18
N GLY A 203 -13.98 23.69 -3.69
CA GLY A 203 -14.09 22.32 -3.17
C GLY A 203 -13.80 22.21 -1.67
N LYS A 204 -13.29 21.03 -1.24
CA LYS A 204 -12.97 20.80 0.17
C LYS A 204 -11.82 21.70 0.63
N ALA A 205 -11.92 22.25 1.84
CA ALA A 205 -10.88 23.10 2.43
C ALA A 205 -9.52 22.38 2.62
N LYS A 206 -9.55 21.08 2.83
CA LYS A 206 -8.36 20.23 2.99
C LYS A 206 -8.33 19.18 1.87
N LEU A 207 -7.18 18.95 1.30
CA LEU A 207 -6.91 17.89 0.32
C LEU A 207 -5.90 16.92 0.92
N SER A 208 -6.04 15.63 0.57
CA SER A 208 -5.03 14.66 0.93
C SER A 208 -3.79 14.86 0.04
N ASP A 209 -2.63 14.89 0.65
CA ASP A 209 -1.34 14.93 -0.05
C ASP A 209 -1.05 13.59 -0.76
N GLY A 210 -0.02 13.57 -1.63
CA GLY A 210 0.34 12.40 -2.44
C GLY A 210 -0.37 12.35 -3.80
N GLY A 211 -1.27 13.30 -4.07
CA GLY A 211 -1.92 13.48 -5.37
C GLY A 211 -3.03 12.47 -5.68
N ASN A 212 -3.71 12.70 -6.80
CA ASN A 212 -4.89 11.93 -7.21
C ASN A 212 -4.60 10.44 -7.43
N LYS A 213 -3.36 10.06 -7.81
CA LYS A 213 -3.03 8.64 -8.07
C LYS A 213 -3.12 7.77 -6.83
N ILE A 214 -2.64 8.24 -5.70
CA ILE A 214 -2.75 7.54 -4.41
C ILE A 214 -4.22 7.42 -4.01
N GLN A 215 -4.99 8.49 -4.22
CA GLN A 215 -6.43 8.51 -3.92
C GLN A 215 -7.22 7.47 -4.74
N TYR A 216 -6.93 7.37 -6.04
CA TYR A 216 -7.59 6.41 -6.93
C TYR A 216 -7.10 4.97 -6.77
N GLN A 217 -5.89 4.78 -6.24
CA GLN A 217 -5.35 3.44 -6.00
C GLN A 217 -6.00 2.76 -4.79
N ALA A 218 -6.44 3.54 -3.81
CA ALA A 218 -6.96 3.01 -2.56
C ALA A 218 -8.27 2.22 -2.76
N ASP A 219 -8.26 0.96 -2.36
CA ASP A 219 -9.46 0.12 -2.22
C ASP A 219 -10.26 0.53 -0.98
N THR A 220 -9.56 0.94 0.07
CA THR A 220 -10.14 1.44 1.32
C THR A 220 -9.47 2.75 1.72
N ARG A 221 -10.29 3.73 2.09
CA ARG A 221 -9.81 5.01 2.63
C ARG A 221 -10.38 5.21 4.02
N MET A 222 -9.51 5.54 4.95
CA MET A 222 -9.90 5.86 6.33
C MET A 222 -9.41 7.27 6.66
N GLU A 223 -10.33 8.10 7.12
CA GLU A 223 -10.04 9.41 7.71
C GLU A 223 -9.98 9.24 9.23
N ILE A 224 -8.85 9.61 9.84
CA ILE A 224 -8.53 9.41 11.25
C ILE A 224 -8.28 10.74 11.95
#